data_c9ed427859b1137bb4803f0c77f3ea5f
#
_entry.id   c9ed427859b1137bb4803f0c77f3ea5f
#
_cell.length_a   1.000
_cell.length_b   1.000
_cell.length_c   1.000
_cell.angle_alpha   90.00
_cell.angle_beta   90.00
_cell.angle_gamma   90.00
#
_symmetry.space_group_name_H-M   'P 1'
#
loop_
_entity.id
_entity.type
_entity.pdbx_description
1 polymer ?
#
loop_
_entity_poly.entity_id
_entity_poly.type
_entity_poly.pdbx_seq_one_letter_code
_entity_poly.pdbx_strand_id
1 'polypeptide(L)'
;YEMLRSLVGSEMCIRDREWAEAYKEGNKKVTSCCPAFVNMVRLHYPELAECVSTTVSPMCAVSRLIKAKDPEAITVFIGPCVAKKSEVADQKIEGNADYVLTYSEIRAMMKAKGVELQPCANDDQTASTFGKRFANSGGVTAAVLESLKESNDEIAATVCKANGAAECKKALLLLKAARLPEDFIEGMACEGGCVGGPSAFNDQVSSKKNRDTLIGQADDRTIHDNLKNYDMESFSMHRE
;
A
#
# COMPACT_ATOMS: atom_id res chain seq x y z
N TYR A 1 0.82 22.21 -10.81
CA TYR A 1 0.86 20.76 -10.47
C TYR A 1 0.65 20.65 -8.97
N GLU A 2 -0.56 20.32 -8.56
CA GLU A 2 -0.85 19.97 -7.18
C GLU A 2 -0.25 18.59 -6.89
N MET A 3 0.76 18.55 -6.04
CA MET A 3 1.15 17.30 -5.40
C MET A 3 0.16 17.06 -4.27
N LEU A 4 -0.81 16.18 -4.49
CA LEU A 4 -1.80 15.79 -3.49
C LEU A 4 -1.13 14.97 -2.36
N ARG A 5 -0.30 15.62 -1.55
CA ARG A 5 0.32 15.02 -0.35
C ARG A 5 -0.73 14.65 0.71
N SER A 6 -1.89 15.30 0.65
CA SER A 6 -2.99 15.10 1.59
C SER A 6 -3.73 13.77 1.40
N LEU A 7 -3.62 13.15 0.23
CA LEU A 7 -4.27 11.86 -0.05
C LEU A 7 -3.47 10.65 0.42
N VAL A 8 -2.17 10.81 0.71
CA VAL A 8 -1.33 9.69 1.17
C VAL A 8 -1.82 9.18 2.52
N GLY A 9 -2.51 8.05 2.49
CA GLY A 9 -2.99 7.33 3.67
C GLY A 9 -4.51 7.32 3.87
N SER A 10 -5.28 8.25 3.28
CA SER A 10 -6.74 8.26 3.39
C SER A 10 -7.36 7.12 2.59
N GLU A 11 -6.85 6.87 1.41
CA GLU A 11 -7.21 5.77 0.51
C GLU A 11 -6.84 4.39 1.05
N MET A 12 -5.93 4.33 2.00
CA MET A 12 -5.60 3.09 2.70
C MET A 12 -6.78 2.56 3.49
N CYS A 13 -7.55 3.46 4.08
CA CYS A 13 -8.73 3.14 4.87
C CYS A 13 -9.81 2.43 4.04
N ILE A 14 -9.98 2.87 2.78
CA ILE A 14 -10.89 2.26 1.81
C ILE A 14 -10.51 0.81 1.55
N ARG A 15 -9.24 0.61 1.25
CA ARG A 15 -8.69 -0.69 0.95
C ARG A 15 -8.78 -1.67 2.12
N ASP A 16 -8.64 -1.16 3.34
CA ASP A 16 -8.69 -1.98 4.55
C ASP A 16 -10.08 -2.56 4.77
N ARG A 17 -11.12 -1.79 4.50
CA ARG A 17 -12.51 -2.24 4.54
C ARG A 17 -12.77 -3.35 3.51
N GLU A 18 -12.41 -3.15 2.26
CA GLU A 18 -12.58 -4.13 1.19
C GLU A 18 -11.83 -5.43 1.50
N TRP A 19 -10.62 -5.31 2.05
CA TRP A 19 -9.86 -6.48 2.43
C TRP A 19 -10.50 -7.23 3.61
N ALA A 20 -11.04 -6.52 4.59
CA ALA A 20 -11.75 -7.10 5.71
C ALA A 20 -12.99 -7.88 5.25
N GLU A 21 -13.71 -7.37 4.25
CA GLU A 21 -14.84 -8.06 3.62
C GLU A 21 -14.36 -9.32 2.88
N ALA A 22 -13.32 -9.23 2.07
CA ALA A 22 -12.73 -10.37 1.37
C ALA A 22 -12.20 -11.47 2.33
N TYR A 23 -11.71 -11.07 3.51
CA TYR A 23 -11.31 -12.00 4.55
C TYR A 23 -12.51 -12.78 5.12
N LYS A 24 -13.65 -12.10 5.32
CA LYS A 24 -14.90 -12.75 5.78
C LYS A 24 -15.40 -13.83 4.80
N GLU A 25 -15.13 -13.66 3.51
CA GLU A 25 -15.47 -14.65 2.47
C GLU A 25 -14.58 -15.91 2.50
N GLY A 26 -13.52 -15.94 3.31
CA GLY A 26 -12.77 -17.13 3.68
C GLY A 26 -11.72 -17.64 2.67
N ASN A 27 -11.62 -17.09 1.45
CA ASN A 27 -10.74 -17.60 0.39
C ASN A 27 -9.43 -16.82 0.24
N LYS A 28 -9.35 -15.57 0.71
CA LYS A 28 -8.21 -14.68 0.49
C LYS A 28 -7.27 -14.67 1.69
N LYS A 29 -6.15 -15.35 1.55
CA LYS A 29 -5.15 -15.53 2.62
C LYS A 29 -3.86 -14.75 2.42
N VAL A 30 -3.73 -13.98 1.33
CA VAL A 30 -2.49 -13.28 0.97
C VAL A 30 -2.82 -11.85 0.59
N THR A 31 -2.14 -10.87 1.21
CA THR A 31 -2.35 -9.46 0.87
C THR A 31 -1.79 -9.11 -0.51
N SER A 32 -2.40 -8.13 -1.17
CA SER A 32 -2.06 -7.67 -2.52
C SER A 32 -1.37 -6.30 -2.57
N CYS A 33 -1.04 -5.70 -1.43
CA CYS A 33 -0.50 -4.33 -1.35
C CYS A 33 0.91 -4.20 -1.94
N CYS A 34 1.73 -5.24 -1.81
CA CYS A 34 3.11 -5.25 -2.29
C CYS A 34 3.20 -5.94 -3.66
N PRO A 35 3.42 -5.21 -4.78
CA PRO A 35 3.50 -5.82 -6.11
C PRO A 35 4.66 -6.81 -6.26
N ALA A 36 5.77 -6.61 -5.55
CA ALA A 36 6.86 -7.57 -5.54
C ALA A 36 6.46 -8.90 -4.89
N PHE A 37 5.65 -8.86 -3.83
CA PHE A 37 5.13 -10.06 -3.19
C PHE A 37 4.08 -10.76 -4.08
N VAL A 38 3.17 -10.00 -4.69
CA VAL A 38 2.20 -10.55 -5.66
C VAL A 38 2.91 -11.21 -6.84
N ASN A 39 3.95 -10.57 -7.38
CA ASN A 39 4.75 -11.16 -8.45
C ASN A 39 5.48 -12.44 -8.00
N MET A 40 5.98 -12.48 -6.75
CA MET A 40 6.56 -13.71 -6.19
C MET A 40 5.53 -14.84 -6.15
N VAL A 41 4.29 -14.59 -5.74
CA VAL A 41 3.21 -15.59 -5.78
C VAL A 41 2.95 -16.02 -7.22
N ARG A 42 2.68 -15.09 -8.12
CA ARG A 42 2.31 -15.39 -9.51
C ARG A 42 3.38 -16.19 -10.27
N LEU A 43 4.66 -15.88 -10.02
CA LEU A 43 5.78 -16.50 -10.76
C LEU A 43 6.30 -17.79 -10.14
N HIS A 44 6.27 -17.91 -8.83
CA HIS A 44 6.90 -19.03 -8.13
C HIS A 44 5.91 -19.95 -7.40
N TYR A 45 4.69 -19.49 -7.17
CA TYR A 45 3.63 -20.22 -6.46
C TYR A 45 2.28 -20.01 -7.15
N PRO A 46 2.17 -20.30 -8.47
CA PRO A 46 0.95 -20.03 -9.25
C PRO A 46 -0.29 -20.73 -8.67
N GLU A 47 -0.12 -21.87 -7.99
CA GLU A 47 -1.17 -22.58 -7.27
C GLU A 47 -1.78 -21.79 -6.11
N LEU A 48 -1.08 -20.76 -5.60
CA LEU A 48 -1.57 -19.87 -4.56
C LEU A 48 -2.16 -18.56 -5.10
N ALA A 49 -2.24 -18.40 -6.43
CA ALA A 49 -2.72 -17.16 -7.04
C ALA A 49 -4.15 -16.81 -6.60
N GLU A 50 -5.01 -17.81 -6.47
CA GLU A 50 -6.40 -17.64 -6.01
C GLU A 50 -6.49 -17.18 -4.53
N CYS A 51 -5.44 -17.42 -3.74
CA CYS A 51 -5.39 -16.98 -2.36
C CYS A 51 -5.03 -15.48 -2.23
N VAL A 52 -4.56 -14.83 -3.30
CA VAL A 52 -4.20 -13.41 -3.28
C VAL A 52 -5.47 -12.57 -3.30
N SER A 53 -5.51 -11.56 -2.43
CA SER A 53 -6.61 -10.59 -2.41
C SER A 53 -6.76 -9.90 -3.78
N THR A 54 -7.99 -9.71 -4.19
CA THR A 54 -8.33 -8.97 -5.42
C THR A 54 -8.21 -7.45 -5.25
N THR A 55 -8.09 -6.96 -4.01
CA THR A 55 -7.98 -5.54 -3.71
C THR A 55 -6.75 -4.94 -4.40
N VAL A 56 -6.91 -3.81 -5.06
CA VAL A 56 -5.81 -3.10 -5.72
C VAL A 56 -4.79 -2.55 -4.73
N SER A 57 -3.60 -2.20 -5.20
CA SER A 57 -2.60 -1.57 -4.34
C SER A 57 -2.99 -0.13 -3.99
N PRO A 58 -2.40 0.45 -2.92
CA PRO A 58 -2.62 1.84 -2.57
C PRO A 58 -2.36 2.82 -3.71
N MET A 59 -1.35 2.58 -4.51
CA MET A 59 -1.04 3.40 -5.68
C MET A 59 -2.20 3.40 -6.68
N CYS A 60 -2.74 2.24 -6.99
CA CYS A 60 -3.87 2.10 -7.92
C CYS A 60 -5.14 2.72 -7.32
N ALA A 61 -5.41 2.51 -6.03
CA ALA A 61 -6.55 3.09 -5.34
C ALA A 61 -6.57 4.62 -5.43
N VAL A 62 -5.44 5.28 -5.14
CA VAL A 62 -5.29 6.73 -5.28
C VAL A 62 -5.48 7.19 -6.72
N SER A 63 -4.89 6.48 -7.67
CA SER A 63 -5.03 6.81 -9.09
C SER A 63 -6.50 6.75 -9.53
N ARG A 64 -7.23 5.70 -9.15
CA ARG A 64 -8.67 5.56 -9.44
C ARG A 64 -9.49 6.68 -8.81
N LEU A 65 -9.20 7.03 -7.55
CA LEU A 65 -9.86 8.12 -6.86
C LEU A 65 -9.65 9.47 -7.56
N ILE A 66 -8.42 9.74 -8.02
CA ILE A 66 -8.11 10.97 -8.77
C ILE A 66 -8.85 10.97 -10.10
N LYS A 67 -8.76 9.88 -10.86
CA LYS A 67 -9.39 9.75 -12.18
C LYS A 67 -10.91 9.72 -12.12
N ALA A 68 -11.51 9.30 -11.02
CA ALA A 68 -12.95 9.42 -10.80
C ALA A 68 -13.40 10.89 -10.68
N LYS A 69 -12.55 11.77 -10.14
CA LYS A 69 -12.82 13.22 -10.03
C LYS A 69 -12.42 13.97 -11.29
N ASP A 70 -11.35 13.56 -11.94
CA ASP A 70 -10.81 14.16 -13.17
C ASP A 70 -10.32 13.04 -14.10
N PRO A 71 -11.14 12.59 -15.06
CA PRO A 71 -10.80 11.52 -15.99
C PRO A 71 -9.58 11.82 -16.88
N GLU A 72 -9.23 13.09 -17.09
CA GLU A 72 -8.09 13.51 -17.89
C GLU A 72 -6.80 13.64 -17.04
N ALA A 73 -6.87 13.39 -15.73
CA ALA A 73 -5.72 13.50 -14.86
C ALA A 73 -4.64 12.46 -15.20
N ILE A 74 -3.41 12.94 -15.35
CA ILE A 74 -2.22 12.09 -15.45
C ILE A 74 -1.66 11.86 -14.06
N THR A 75 -1.65 10.61 -13.61
CA THR A 75 -1.20 10.21 -12.30
C THR A 75 0.22 9.65 -12.34
N VAL A 76 1.09 10.18 -11.47
CA VAL A 76 2.50 9.78 -11.39
C VAL A 76 2.81 9.33 -9.95
N PHE A 77 3.16 8.06 -9.80
CA PHE A 77 3.66 7.57 -8.52
C PHE A 77 5.15 7.85 -8.38
N ILE A 78 5.56 8.46 -7.27
CA ILE A 78 6.96 8.69 -6.93
C ILE A 78 7.27 7.94 -5.63
N GLY A 79 8.25 7.02 -5.67
CA GLY A 79 8.56 6.24 -4.48
C GLY A 79 9.78 5.33 -4.59
N PRO A 80 10.12 4.58 -3.54
CA PRO A 80 11.32 3.75 -3.50
C PRO A 80 11.16 2.39 -4.20
N CYS A 81 10.00 2.09 -4.77
CA CYS A 81 9.64 0.75 -5.21
C CYS A 81 9.76 0.58 -6.73
N VAL A 82 10.64 -0.32 -7.18
CA VAL A 82 10.77 -0.64 -8.62
C VAL A 82 9.68 -1.60 -9.12
N ALA A 83 9.11 -2.43 -8.23
CA ALA A 83 8.05 -3.36 -8.62
C ALA A 83 6.72 -2.66 -8.97
N LYS A 84 6.54 -1.41 -8.56
CA LYS A 84 5.42 -0.56 -8.98
C LYS A 84 5.40 -0.32 -10.49
N LYS A 85 6.57 -0.35 -11.15
CA LYS A 85 6.66 -0.26 -12.61
C LYS A 85 6.01 -1.45 -13.31
N SER A 86 6.21 -2.66 -12.78
CA SER A 86 5.55 -3.86 -13.32
C SER A 86 4.04 -3.88 -13.03
N GLU A 87 3.62 -3.29 -11.92
CA GLU A 87 2.20 -3.17 -11.59
C GLU A 87 1.45 -2.23 -12.54
N VAL A 88 2.07 -1.10 -12.89
CA VAL A 88 1.52 -0.15 -13.88
C VAL A 88 1.48 -0.76 -15.29
N ALA A 89 2.45 -1.60 -15.64
CA ALA A 89 2.48 -2.28 -16.92
C ALA A 89 1.47 -3.46 -17.02
N ASP A 90 0.83 -3.86 -15.93
CA ASP A 90 -0.19 -4.91 -15.92
C ASP A 90 -1.52 -4.36 -16.47
N GLN A 91 -1.80 -4.64 -17.74
CA GLN A 91 -2.99 -4.19 -18.45
C GLN A 91 -4.31 -4.73 -17.86
N LYS A 92 -4.24 -5.71 -16.96
CA LYS A 92 -5.43 -6.23 -16.24
C LYS A 92 -5.85 -5.35 -15.08
N ILE A 93 -5.06 -4.33 -14.72
CA ILE A 93 -5.36 -3.41 -13.62
C ILE A 93 -5.74 -2.06 -14.21
N GLU A 94 -7.01 -1.90 -14.53
CA GLU A 94 -7.52 -0.64 -15.05
C GLU A 94 -7.47 0.49 -14.02
N GLY A 95 -7.36 1.74 -14.49
CA GLY A 95 -7.34 2.94 -13.65
C GLY A 95 -6.08 3.08 -12.78
N ASN A 96 -5.03 2.32 -13.06
CA ASN A 96 -3.74 2.43 -12.35
C ASN A 96 -3.03 3.76 -12.65
N ALA A 97 -1.93 4.04 -11.93
CA ALA A 97 -1.09 5.20 -12.24
C ALA A 97 -0.55 5.13 -13.68
N ASP A 98 -0.40 6.27 -14.32
CA ASP A 98 0.09 6.34 -15.70
C ASP A 98 1.61 6.16 -15.75
N TYR A 99 2.31 6.69 -14.73
CA TYR A 99 3.76 6.60 -14.63
C TYR A 99 4.23 6.25 -13.23
N VAL A 100 5.38 5.58 -13.17
CA VAL A 100 6.10 5.30 -11.92
C VAL A 100 7.52 5.82 -12.04
N LEU A 101 7.89 6.71 -11.14
CA LEU A 101 9.26 7.23 -10.99
C LEU A 101 9.83 6.80 -9.65
N THR A 102 11.04 6.28 -9.66
CA THR A 102 11.81 6.07 -8.45
C THR A 102 12.40 7.39 -7.95
N TYR A 103 12.77 7.45 -6.67
CA TYR A 103 13.44 8.64 -6.14
C TYR A 103 14.72 8.98 -6.90
N SER A 104 15.47 7.97 -7.37
CA SER A 104 16.67 8.20 -8.18
C SER A 104 16.35 8.84 -9.51
N GLU A 105 15.27 8.42 -10.18
CA GLU A 105 14.85 8.97 -11.47
C GLU A 105 14.35 10.40 -11.34
N ILE A 106 13.46 10.69 -10.36
CA ILE A 106 12.99 12.07 -10.17
C ILE A 106 14.14 13.01 -9.81
N ARG A 107 15.10 12.55 -8.97
CA ARG A 107 16.30 13.34 -8.65
C ARG A 107 17.14 13.62 -9.88
N ALA A 108 17.33 12.65 -10.77
CA ALA A 108 18.07 12.84 -12.02
C ALA A 108 17.37 13.85 -12.94
N MET A 109 16.04 13.76 -13.06
CA MET A 109 15.23 14.70 -13.85
C MET A 109 15.32 16.13 -13.31
N MET A 110 15.21 16.29 -11.98
CA MET A 110 15.33 17.59 -11.31
C MET A 110 16.72 18.20 -11.54
N LYS A 111 17.79 17.39 -11.37
CA LYS A 111 19.15 17.82 -11.63
C LYS A 111 19.34 18.26 -13.10
N ALA A 112 18.80 17.50 -14.04
CA ALA A 112 18.89 17.82 -15.48
C ALA A 112 18.17 19.13 -15.85
N LYS A 113 17.11 19.47 -15.08
CA LYS A 113 16.34 20.72 -15.26
C LYS A 113 16.82 21.88 -14.38
N GLY A 114 17.86 21.70 -13.58
CA GLY A 114 18.34 22.73 -12.66
C GLY A 114 17.34 23.08 -11.56
N VAL A 115 16.44 22.15 -11.20
CA VAL A 115 15.45 22.36 -10.14
C VAL A 115 16.08 22.04 -8.79
N GLU A 116 16.09 23.01 -7.90
CA GLU A 116 16.50 22.84 -6.50
C GLU A 116 15.27 22.69 -5.59
N LEU A 117 15.31 21.71 -4.70
CA LEU A 117 14.28 21.52 -3.68
C LEU A 117 14.41 22.59 -2.61
N GLN A 118 13.32 23.30 -2.34
CA GLN A 118 13.22 24.24 -1.24
C GLN A 118 12.28 23.67 -0.17
N PRO A 119 12.58 23.87 1.13
CA PRO A 119 11.64 23.57 2.18
C PRO A 119 10.34 24.34 1.95
N CYS A 120 9.22 23.65 2.01
CA CYS A 120 7.90 24.28 2.01
C CYS A 120 7.18 24.00 3.32
N ALA A 121 6.22 24.83 3.68
CA ALA A 121 5.32 24.56 4.79
C ALA A 121 4.61 23.22 4.54
N ASN A 122 4.43 22.44 5.60
CA ASN A 122 3.61 21.25 5.50
C ASN A 122 2.16 21.68 5.31
N ASP A 123 1.59 21.28 4.18
CA ASP A 123 0.15 21.36 3.97
C ASP A 123 -0.57 20.32 4.86
N ASP A 124 -1.86 20.51 5.05
CA ASP A 124 -2.70 19.69 5.89
C ASP A 124 -2.52 18.19 5.59
N GLN A 125 -1.99 17.48 6.57
CA GLN A 125 -1.85 16.03 6.48
C GLN A 125 -3.15 15.39 6.92
N THR A 126 -3.97 14.99 5.96
CA THR A 126 -5.31 14.44 6.22
C THR A 126 -5.34 12.95 6.54
N ALA A 127 -4.22 12.25 6.45
CA ALA A 127 -4.15 10.81 6.71
C ALA A 127 -4.17 10.48 8.20
N SER A 128 -4.95 9.46 8.58
CA SER A 128 -4.94 8.91 9.93
C SER A 128 -3.57 8.32 10.31
N THR A 129 -3.34 8.08 11.59
CA THR A 129 -2.14 7.38 12.08
C THR A 129 -1.94 6.03 11.39
N PHE A 130 -3.01 5.29 11.17
CA PHE A 130 -2.96 3.98 10.49
C PHE A 130 -2.61 4.11 9.01
N GLY A 131 -3.18 5.07 8.30
CA GLY A 131 -2.82 5.37 6.92
C GLY A 131 -1.34 5.72 6.77
N LYS A 132 -0.80 6.56 7.66
CA LYS A 132 0.63 6.90 7.67
C LYS A 132 1.56 5.73 7.96
N ARG A 133 1.10 4.71 8.70
CA ARG A 133 1.86 3.48 9.01
C ARG A 133 1.86 2.44 7.89
N PHE A 134 1.04 2.60 6.88
CA PHE A 134 0.80 1.59 5.85
C PHE A 134 2.07 1.14 5.10
N ALA A 135 3.04 2.02 4.92
CA ALA A 135 4.32 1.70 4.30
C ALA A 135 5.23 0.79 5.14
N ASN A 136 4.83 0.47 6.38
CA ASN A 136 5.57 -0.43 7.26
C ASN A 136 5.17 -1.88 7.07
N SER A 137 6.07 -2.79 7.36
CA SER A 137 5.68 -4.19 7.60
C SER A 137 4.76 -4.27 8.83
N GLY A 138 3.61 -4.91 8.69
CA GLY A 138 2.56 -4.95 9.70
C GLY A 138 1.60 -3.74 9.69
N GLY A 139 1.85 -2.75 8.84
CA GLY A 139 1.01 -1.55 8.74
C GLY A 139 -0.36 -1.80 8.14
N VAL A 140 -0.43 -2.66 7.14
CA VAL A 140 -1.69 -3.10 6.52
C VAL A 140 -2.57 -3.82 7.54
N THR A 141 -1.98 -4.79 8.24
CA THR A 141 -2.67 -5.53 9.30
C THR A 141 -3.23 -4.60 10.37
N ALA A 142 -2.41 -3.66 10.86
CA ALA A 142 -2.85 -2.73 11.90
C ALA A 142 -4.04 -1.88 11.45
N ALA A 143 -4.03 -1.41 10.21
CA ALA A 143 -5.10 -0.60 9.66
C ALA A 143 -6.39 -1.42 9.44
N VAL A 144 -6.28 -2.65 8.94
CA VAL A 144 -7.43 -3.55 8.76
C VAL A 144 -8.09 -3.88 10.10
N LEU A 145 -7.31 -4.27 11.11
CA LEU A 145 -7.83 -4.60 12.42
C LEU A 145 -8.50 -3.40 13.10
N GLU A 146 -7.96 -2.18 12.93
CA GLU A 146 -8.58 -0.97 13.45
C GLU A 146 -9.88 -0.64 12.71
N SER A 147 -9.91 -0.76 11.39
CA SER A 147 -11.14 -0.56 10.60
C SER A 147 -12.26 -1.51 11.03
N LEU A 148 -11.93 -2.77 11.28
CA LEU A 148 -12.89 -3.75 11.81
C LEU A 148 -13.41 -3.37 13.19
N LYS A 149 -12.51 -2.95 14.08
CA LYS A 149 -12.86 -2.48 15.41
C LYS A 149 -13.76 -1.24 15.38
N GLU A 150 -13.48 -0.26 14.52
CA GLU A 150 -14.32 0.92 14.30
C GLU A 150 -15.72 0.55 13.77
N SER A 151 -15.84 -0.56 13.04
CA SER A 151 -17.11 -1.12 12.55
C SER A 151 -17.85 -1.98 13.59
N ASN A 152 -17.32 -2.14 14.80
CA ASN A 152 -17.79 -3.10 15.81
C ASN A 152 -17.79 -4.57 15.31
N ASP A 153 -16.96 -4.87 14.33
CA ASP A 153 -16.74 -6.23 13.82
C ASP A 153 -15.51 -6.82 14.54
N GLU A 154 -15.73 -7.50 15.66
CA GLU A 154 -14.67 -8.24 16.35
C GLU A 154 -14.30 -9.50 15.57
N ILE A 155 -13.31 -9.40 14.69
CA ILE A 155 -12.71 -10.55 14.03
C ILE A 155 -11.37 -10.85 14.72
N ALA A 156 -11.31 -11.98 15.42
CA ALA A 156 -10.05 -12.51 15.95
C ALA A 156 -9.26 -13.16 14.81
N ALA A 157 -8.54 -12.36 14.03
CA ALA A 157 -7.67 -12.86 12.96
C ALA A 157 -6.20 -12.84 13.38
N THR A 158 -5.51 -13.94 13.16
CA THR A 158 -4.06 -14.05 13.35
C THR A 158 -3.33 -13.81 12.04
N VAL A 159 -2.23 -13.05 12.09
CA VAL A 159 -1.54 -12.57 10.88
C VAL A 159 -0.06 -12.92 10.86
N CYS A 160 0.36 -13.62 9.84
CA CYS A 160 1.77 -13.80 9.51
C CYS A 160 2.31 -12.52 8.85
N LYS A 161 3.09 -11.74 9.58
CA LYS A 161 3.74 -10.51 9.06
C LYS A 161 5.09 -10.89 8.46
N ALA A 162 5.11 -11.19 7.16
CA ALA A 162 6.31 -11.57 6.44
C ALA A 162 7.09 -10.32 5.98
N ASN A 163 8.20 -10.07 6.64
CA ASN A 163 9.06 -8.88 6.48
C ASN A 163 10.34 -9.22 5.71
N GLY A 164 10.38 -8.85 4.44
CA GLY A 164 11.45 -9.20 3.53
C GLY A 164 11.17 -10.45 2.70
N ALA A 165 11.88 -10.59 1.58
CA ALA A 165 11.65 -11.65 0.60
C ALA A 165 11.84 -13.07 1.17
N ALA A 166 12.76 -13.25 2.12
CA ALA A 166 13.03 -14.55 2.74
C ALA A 166 11.85 -15.02 3.60
N GLU A 167 11.28 -14.12 4.43
CA GLU A 167 10.13 -14.44 5.24
C GLU A 167 8.87 -14.63 4.39
N CYS A 168 8.68 -13.80 3.34
CA CYS A 168 7.62 -13.99 2.36
C CYS A 168 7.66 -15.38 1.73
N LYS A 169 8.84 -15.83 1.29
CA LYS A 169 9.03 -17.17 0.73
C LYS A 169 8.69 -18.25 1.75
N LYS A 170 9.15 -18.11 2.99
CA LYS A 170 8.87 -19.08 4.07
C LYS A 170 7.36 -19.17 4.34
N ALA A 171 6.67 -18.04 4.46
CA ALA A 171 5.23 -18.00 4.69
C ALA A 171 4.44 -18.66 3.55
N LEU A 172 4.80 -18.39 2.29
CA LEU A 172 4.18 -19.01 1.12
C LEU A 172 4.40 -20.54 1.09
N LEU A 173 5.58 -21.02 1.46
CA LEU A 173 5.85 -22.47 1.56
C LEU A 173 4.98 -23.13 2.64
N LEU A 174 4.79 -22.47 3.79
CA LEU A 174 3.90 -22.97 4.84
C LEU A 174 2.44 -22.98 4.38
N LEU A 175 1.99 -21.93 3.70
CA LEU A 175 0.64 -21.86 3.13
C LEU A 175 0.41 -22.97 2.09
N LYS A 176 1.36 -23.16 1.17
CA LYS A 176 1.30 -24.24 0.16
C LYS A 176 1.22 -25.63 0.80
N ALA A 177 1.93 -25.84 1.89
CA ALA A 177 1.92 -27.10 2.63
C ALA A 177 0.70 -27.27 3.55
N ALA A 178 -0.25 -26.32 3.56
CA ALA A 178 -1.37 -26.23 4.53
C ALA A 178 -0.92 -26.29 6.00
N ARG A 179 0.25 -25.70 6.29
CA ARG A 179 0.90 -25.67 7.62
C ARG A 179 1.06 -24.26 8.19
N LEU A 180 0.49 -23.25 7.55
CA LEU A 180 0.48 -21.89 8.07
C LEU A 180 -0.44 -21.85 9.29
N PRO A 181 0.07 -21.49 10.48
CA PRO A 181 -0.75 -21.44 11.69
C PRO A 181 -1.65 -20.19 11.77
N GLU A 182 -1.27 -19.13 11.03
CA GLU A 182 -2.03 -17.89 10.97
C GLU A 182 -3.10 -17.94 9.89
N ASP A 183 -4.10 -17.08 10.04
CA ASP A 183 -5.24 -17.01 9.13
C ASP A 183 -4.87 -16.43 7.77
N PHE A 184 -3.94 -15.44 7.76
CA PHE A 184 -3.47 -14.82 6.52
C PHE A 184 -2.04 -14.29 6.60
N ILE A 185 -1.47 -13.96 5.43
CA ILE A 185 -0.12 -13.44 5.26
C ILE A 185 -0.18 -11.98 4.82
N GLU A 186 0.41 -11.08 5.61
CA GLU A 186 0.83 -9.77 5.12
C GLU A 186 2.26 -9.87 4.62
N GLY A 187 2.48 -9.78 3.29
CA GLY A 187 3.80 -9.90 2.69
C GLY A 187 4.35 -8.55 2.21
N MET A 188 5.50 -8.17 2.76
CA MET A 188 6.31 -7.03 2.32
C MET A 188 7.67 -7.55 1.84
N ALA A 189 7.95 -7.51 0.53
CA ALA A 189 9.18 -8.06 -0.03
C ALA A 189 10.46 -7.31 0.38
N CYS A 190 10.33 -6.05 0.79
CA CYS A 190 11.44 -5.25 1.33
C CYS A 190 11.43 -5.31 2.86
N GLU A 191 12.61 -5.49 3.48
CA GLU A 191 12.77 -5.44 4.93
C GLU A 191 12.42 -4.05 5.49
N GLY A 192 11.59 -4.02 6.52
CA GLY A 192 11.06 -2.78 7.09
C GLY A 192 9.86 -2.19 6.34
N GLY A 193 9.40 -2.84 5.26
CA GLY A 193 8.34 -2.37 4.38
C GLY A 193 8.86 -1.46 3.27
N CYS A 194 8.00 -0.60 2.72
CA CYS A 194 8.34 0.25 1.57
C CYS A 194 9.51 1.21 1.83
N VAL A 195 9.73 1.63 3.08
CA VAL A 195 10.85 2.51 3.45
C VAL A 195 12.22 1.86 3.22
N GLY A 196 12.29 0.52 3.22
CA GLY A 196 13.48 -0.26 2.84
C GLY A 196 13.55 -0.60 1.35
N GLY A 197 12.76 0.05 0.52
CA GLY A 197 12.72 -0.21 -0.92
C GLY A 197 14.03 0.07 -1.64
N PRO A 198 14.27 -0.57 -2.80
CA PRO A 198 15.58 -0.57 -3.48
C PRO A 198 16.02 0.81 -3.98
N SER A 199 15.12 1.78 -4.06
CA SER A 199 15.42 3.16 -4.48
C SER A 199 15.32 4.17 -3.33
N ALA A 200 15.31 3.74 -2.07
CA ALA A 200 15.44 4.62 -0.92
C ALA A 200 16.84 5.23 -0.86
N PHE A 201 16.95 6.51 -0.51
CA PHE A 201 18.24 7.20 -0.39
C PHE A 201 18.88 7.05 0.98
N ASN A 202 18.06 6.99 2.00
CA ASN A 202 18.52 6.85 3.37
C ASN A 202 18.65 5.36 3.74
N ASP A 203 19.52 5.08 4.69
CA ASP A 203 19.51 3.78 5.34
C ASP A 203 18.17 3.49 6.04
N GLN A 204 17.90 2.24 6.31
CA GLN A 204 16.63 1.78 6.87
C GLN A 204 16.31 2.39 8.24
N VAL A 205 17.34 2.61 9.08
CA VAL A 205 17.18 3.16 10.44
C VAL A 205 16.73 4.63 10.35
N SER A 206 17.43 5.43 9.54
CA SER A 206 17.11 6.84 9.31
C SER A 206 15.74 7.01 8.67
N SER A 207 15.40 6.18 7.68
CA SER A 207 14.09 6.18 7.02
C SER A 207 12.98 5.85 7.99
N LYS A 208 13.18 4.86 8.87
CA LYS A 208 12.24 4.51 9.92
C LYS A 208 12.03 5.66 10.90
N LYS A 209 13.11 6.26 11.40
CA LYS A 209 13.04 7.41 12.33
C LYS A 209 12.26 8.58 11.73
N ASN A 210 12.57 8.97 10.51
CA ASN A 210 11.90 10.09 9.84
C ASN A 210 10.40 9.81 9.68
N ARG A 211 10.04 8.59 9.30
CA ARG A 211 8.65 8.17 9.19
C ARG A 211 7.93 8.17 10.54
N ASP A 212 8.57 7.64 11.61
CA ASP A 212 7.97 7.60 12.95
C ASP A 212 7.72 9.02 13.46
N THR A 213 8.57 9.99 13.10
CA THR A 213 8.34 11.42 13.35
C THR A 213 7.09 11.93 12.64
N LEU A 214 6.91 11.58 11.35
CA LEU A 214 5.71 11.96 10.59
C LEU A 214 4.43 11.30 11.12
N ILE A 215 4.51 10.06 11.58
CA ILE A 215 3.40 9.35 12.22
C ILE A 215 3.00 10.05 13.53
N GLY A 216 3.99 10.48 14.33
CA GLY A 216 3.76 11.21 15.57
C GLY A 216 3.11 12.59 15.40
N GLN A 217 3.06 13.12 14.18
CA GLN A 217 2.37 14.35 13.81
C GLN A 217 0.93 14.12 13.31
N ALA A 218 0.46 12.86 13.30
CA ALA A 218 -0.92 12.56 12.94
C ALA A 218 -1.87 13.09 14.03
N ASP A 219 -3.04 13.55 13.62
CA ASP A 219 -4.15 13.86 14.51
C ASP A 219 -4.88 12.58 14.97
N ASP A 220 -5.91 12.75 15.80
CA ASP A 220 -6.72 11.63 16.34
C ASP A 220 -7.81 11.16 15.38
N ARG A 221 -7.72 11.51 14.11
CA ARG A 221 -8.69 11.16 13.08
C ARG A 221 -8.76 9.65 12.88
N THR A 222 -9.99 9.12 12.90
CA THR A 222 -10.24 7.70 12.66
C THR A 222 -10.16 7.35 11.17
N ILE A 223 -10.11 6.06 10.88
CA ILE A 223 -10.20 5.54 9.50
C ILE A 223 -11.54 5.96 8.89
N HIS A 224 -12.65 5.74 9.61
CA HIS A 224 -13.98 6.07 9.14
C HIS A 224 -14.21 7.57 8.95
N ASP A 225 -13.59 8.43 9.76
CA ASP A 225 -13.68 9.89 9.55
C ASP A 225 -13.03 10.31 8.24
N ASN A 226 -11.93 9.66 7.87
CA ASN A 226 -11.30 9.92 6.56
C ASN A 226 -12.16 9.45 5.40
N LEU A 227 -12.84 8.30 5.52
CA LEU A 227 -13.68 7.75 4.46
C LEU A 227 -14.86 8.66 4.11
N LYS A 228 -15.40 9.42 5.07
CA LYS A 228 -16.52 10.37 4.83
C LYS A 228 -16.16 11.46 3.80
N ASN A 229 -14.89 11.70 3.54
CA ASN A 229 -14.43 12.72 2.60
C ASN A 229 -14.38 12.22 1.15
N TYR A 230 -14.69 10.94 0.89
CA TYR A 230 -14.55 10.32 -0.42
C TYR A 230 -15.85 9.62 -0.84
N ASP A 231 -16.19 9.76 -2.12
CA ASP A 231 -17.26 8.98 -2.74
C ASP A 231 -16.70 7.60 -3.11
N MET A 232 -16.99 6.64 -2.24
CA MET A 232 -16.50 5.27 -2.30
C MET A 232 -17.15 4.44 -3.41
N GLU A 233 -18.31 4.88 -3.89
CA GLU A 233 -19.05 4.20 -4.95
C GLU A 233 -18.57 4.60 -6.34
N SER A 234 -17.77 5.67 -6.44
CA SER A 234 -17.31 6.22 -7.71
C SER A 234 -16.25 5.40 -8.44
N PHE A 235 -15.65 4.39 -7.78
CA PHE A 235 -14.60 3.54 -8.38
C PHE A 235 -14.50 2.17 -7.70
N SER A 236 -14.08 1.17 -8.48
CA SER A 236 -13.85 -0.20 -7.96
C SER A 236 -12.50 -0.32 -7.27
N MET A 237 -12.45 -1.05 -6.16
CA MET A 237 -11.23 -1.39 -5.43
C MET A 237 -10.66 -2.77 -5.79
N HIS A 238 -11.29 -3.48 -6.71
CA HIS A 238 -10.90 -4.82 -7.12
C HIS A 238 -10.07 -4.82 -8.41
N ARG A 239 -9.18 -5.80 -8.51
CA ARG A 239 -8.53 -6.19 -9.77
C ARG A 239 -9.53 -7.02 -10.53
N GLU A 240 -9.73 -6.71 -11.77
CA GLU A 240 -10.58 -7.52 -12.67
C GLU A 240 -9.79 -8.68 -13.26
#